data_c814b688e8b0c06f9d5fe6eb54b80a96
#
_entry.id   c814b688e8b0c06f9d5fe6eb54b80a96
#
_cell.length_a   1.000
_cell.length_b   1.000
_cell.length_c   1.000
_cell.angle_alpha   90.00
_cell.angle_beta   90.00
_cell.angle_gamma   90.00
#
_symmetry.space_group_name_H-M   'P 1'
#
loop_
_entity.id
_entity.type
_entity.pdbx_description
1 polymer ?
#
loop_
_entity_poly.entity_id
_entity_poly.type
_entity_poly.pdbx_seq_one_letter_code
_entity_poly.pdbx_strand_id
1 'polypeptide(L)'
;MMSISETRFTGGSFKLEDHWVWCGSPVTDGERIHLYASAWSKEYPMFEGYIMHSRIVHAAAEKIDGSYKLISDVFPAEESGLQMAHNPAVRRWKDKWYMFFIGTPETKESDVNNKDHINAAYSKIAIYLAESSSPAGPWKMFKKPILEADKNGWDSSIVTNPAPVILEDGRVYLYYRSNTPEGLRIGLATADSVTGEYRRYGDKPVLSGADVEDPFVWHDGKVFRMVAKDMAGKLTGELHSGAKFSSADGIIWQSEGKAYSRSVVDAQGNITCYGSLERPQMLFDDNGEPKYLFAAVADGPGGFKKAKNTWNICLEIKL
;
A
#
# COMPACT_ATOMS: atom_id res chain seq x y z
N MET A 1 -6.14 7.59 -23.92
CA MET A 1 -6.92 7.46 -22.66
C MET A 1 -6.52 6.13 -22.07
N MET A 2 -5.63 6.12 -21.03
CA MET A 2 -5.19 4.89 -20.37
C MET A 2 -6.35 4.31 -19.57
N SER A 3 -6.86 3.19 -19.99
CA SER A 3 -7.91 2.47 -19.29
C SER A 3 -7.38 1.11 -18.90
N ILE A 4 -7.20 0.85 -17.60
CA ILE A 4 -7.09 -0.54 -17.13
C ILE A 4 -8.39 -1.19 -17.54
N SER A 5 -8.35 -2.08 -18.54
CA SER A 5 -9.55 -2.73 -19.08
C SER A 5 -9.75 -4.13 -18.52
N GLU A 6 -8.68 -4.84 -18.26
CA GLU A 6 -8.68 -6.21 -17.76
C GLU A 6 -7.40 -6.49 -16.96
N THR A 7 -7.51 -7.35 -15.94
CA THR A 7 -6.34 -7.89 -15.22
C THR A 7 -6.34 -9.42 -15.31
N ARG A 8 -5.13 -10.00 -15.49
CA ARG A 8 -4.95 -11.45 -15.57
C ARG A 8 -3.86 -11.90 -14.63
N PHE A 9 -4.08 -12.99 -13.89
CA PHE A 9 -3.07 -13.57 -13.01
C PHE A 9 -1.88 -14.10 -13.82
N THR A 10 -0.68 -13.65 -13.45
CA THR A 10 0.56 -14.04 -14.12
C THR A 10 1.12 -15.39 -13.66
N GLY A 11 0.75 -15.85 -12.46
CA GLY A 11 1.39 -16.93 -11.73
C GLY A 11 2.27 -16.42 -10.57
N GLY A 12 2.74 -15.17 -10.66
CA GLY A 12 3.63 -14.57 -9.67
C GLY A 12 2.96 -14.38 -8.32
N SER A 13 3.58 -14.90 -7.25
CA SER A 13 3.03 -14.80 -5.90
C SER A 13 4.11 -14.81 -4.82
N PHE A 14 3.79 -14.16 -3.68
CA PHE A 14 4.56 -14.24 -2.46
C PHE A 14 3.67 -14.70 -1.32
N LYS A 15 3.93 -15.91 -0.82
CA LYS A 15 3.20 -16.56 0.27
C LYS A 15 4.17 -17.18 1.26
N LEU A 16 3.86 -17.04 2.54
CA LEU A 16 4.54 -17.72 3.65
C LEU A 16 3.55 -18.64 4.35
N GLU A 17 3.96 -19.83 4.74
CA GLU A 17 3.07 -20.85 5.31
C GLU A 17 2.56 -20.42 6.68
N ASP A 18 3.46 -19.99 7.54
CA ASP A 18 3.19 -19.67 8.95
C ASP A 18 2.98 -18.16 9.20
N HIS A 19 2.86 -17.36 8.14
CA HIS A 19 2.67 -15.92 8.25
C HIS A 19 1.48 -15.44 7.44
N TRP A 20 0.82 -14.43 7.96
CA TRP A 20 0.03 -13.51 7.18
C TRP A 20 0.96 -12.67 6.31
N VAL A 21 0.65 -12.51 5.04
CA VAL A 21 1.39 -11.66 4.11
C VAL A 21 0.41 -10.67 3.51
N TRP A 22 0.76 -9.37 3.58
CA TRP A 22 -0.10 -8.29 3.11
C TRP A 22 0.71 -7.22 2.40
N CYS A 23 0.07 -6.30 1.65
CA CYS A 23 0.69 -5.11 1.03
C CYS A 23 2.01 -5.41 0.32
N GLY A 24 2.04 -5.47 -0.97
CA GLY A 24 3.27 -5.74 -1.71
C GLY A 24 3.65 -4.58 -2.62
N SER A 25 4.78 -3.89 -2.36
CA SER A 25 5.32 -2.84 -3.23
C SER A 25 6.45 -3.42 -4.10
N PRO A 26 6.24 -3.60 -5.41
CA PRO A 26 7.25 -4.12 -6.32
C PRO A 26 8.21 -3.02 -6.79
N VAL A 27 9.47 -3.38 -6.98
CA VAL A 27 10.47 -2.58 -7.71
C VAL A 27 11.39 -3.51 -8.48
N THR A 28 12.08 -3.01 -9.51
CA THR A 28 13.04 -3.80 -10.26
C THR A 28 14.38 -3.09 -10.37
N ASP A 29 15.47 -3.86 -10.39
CA ASP A 29 16.83 -3.41 -10.75
C ASP A 29 17.20 -3.73 -12.21
N GLY A 30 16.25 -4.34 -12.96
CA GLY A 30 16.45 -4.82 -14.33
C GLY A 30 16.79 -6.31 -14.40
N GLU A 31 17.33 -6.91 -13.34
CA GLU A 31 17.68 -8.34 -13.26
C GLU A 31 16.65 -9.12 -12.44
N ARG A 32 16.15 -8.50 -11.37
CA ARG A 32 15.20 -9.11 -10.42
C ARG A 32 14.03 -8.18 -10.13
N ILE A 33 12.95 -8.80 -9.71
CA ILE A 33 11.82 -8.10 -9.14
C ILE A 33 11.92 -8.24 -7.63
N HIS A 34 12.10 -7.12 -6.92
CA HIS A 34 12.06 -7.03 -5.48
C HIS A 34 10.64 -6.70 -5.05
N LEU A 35 10.16 -7.37 -4.02
CA LEU A 35 8.84 -7.16 -3.42
C LEU A 35 9.03 -6.84 -1.94
N TYR A 36 8.63 -5.66 -1.53
CA TYR A 36 8.54 -5.26 -0.14
C TYR A 36 7.12 -5.48 0.34
N ALA A 37 6.93 -6.41 1.26
CA ALA A 37 5.61 -6.80 1.75
C ALA A 37 5.55 -6.70 3.29
N SER A 38 4.33 -6.67 3.82
CA SER A 38 4.10 -6.78 5.26
C SER A 38 3.89 -8.24 5.62
N ALA A 39 4.51 -8.72 6.70
CA ALA A 39 4.32 -10.07 7.20
C ALA A 39 4.32 -10.13 8.73
N TRP A 40 3.54 -11.06 9.30
CA TRP A 40 3.51 -11.34 10.74
C TRP A 40 3.02 -12.76 11.00
N SER A 41 3.40 -13.35 12.15
CA SER A 41 3.08 -14.73 12.49
C SER A 41 1.57 -14.98 12.56
N LYS A 42 1.13 -16.16 12.06
CA LYS A 42 -0.25 -16.67 12.22
C LYS A 42 -0.57 -17.14 13.64
N GLU A 43 0.39 -17.12 14.56
CA GLU A 43 0.12 -17.28 15.99
C GLU A 43 -0.78 -16.16 16.53
N TYR A 44 -0.79 -15.00 15.85
CA TYR A 44 -1.65 -13.87 16.17
C TYR A 44 -2.83 -13.79 15.20
N PRO A 45 -4.00 -13.32 15.66
CA PRO A 45 -5.11 -13.00 14.76
C PRO A 45 -4.66 -11.99 13.68
N MET A 46 -5.27 -12.08 12.50
CA MET A 46 -4.82 -11.30 11.34
C MET A 46 -4.80 -9.80 11.62
N PHE A 47 -5.86 -9.23 12.20
CA PHE A 47 -5.99 -7.79 12.40
C PHE A 47 -5.15 -7.28 13.59
N GLU A 48 -5.27 -7.91 14.75
CA GLU A 48 -4.53 -7.52 15.96
C GLU A 48 -3.03 -7.75 15.79
N GLY A 49 -2.67 -8.85 15.14
CA GLY A 49 -1.29 -9.17 14.81
C GLY A 49 -0.66 -8.16 13.86
N TYR A 50 -1.42 -7.65 12.88
CA TYR A 50 -0.91 -6.58 12.01
C TYR A 50 -0.54 -5.32 12.80
N ILE A 51 -1.41 -4.90 13.74
CA ILE A 51 -1.21 -3.68 14.53
C ILE A 51 0.00 -3.80 15.47
N MET A 52 0.25 -5.01 16.00
CA MET A 52 1.22 -5.20 17.06
C MET A 52 2.54 -5.83 16.59
N HIS A 53 2.53 -6.63 15.53
CA HIS A 53 3.66 -7.52 15.18
C HIS A 53 4.06 -7.49 13.70
N SER A 54 3.35 -6.75 12.85
CA SER A 54 3.71 -6.71 11.43
C SER A 54 5.11 -6.13 11.21
N ARG A 55 5.86 -6.74 10.30
CA ARG A 55 7.17 -6.31 9.84
C ARG A 55 7.16 -6.14 8.33
N ILE A 56 8.00 -5.25 7.82
CA ILE A 56 8.26 -5.16 6.39
C ILE A 56 9.35 -6.16 6.06
N VAL A 57 9.05 -7.05 5.14
CA VAL A 57 9.97 -8.08 4.64
C VAL A 57 10.35 -7.79 3.19
N HIS A 58 11.55 -8.17 2.81
CA HIS A 58 12.05 -8.15 1.45
C HIS A 58 11.98 -9.56 0.86
N ALA A 59 11.32 -9.69 -0.27
CA ALA A 59 11.30 -10.90 -1.09
C ALA A 59 11.72 -10.56 -2.51
N ALA A 60 12.20 -11.53 -3.28
CA ALA A 60 12.56 -11.33 -4.68
C ALA A 60 12.28 -12.56 -5.54
N ALA A 61 12.09 -12.31 -6.84
CA ALA A 61 12.00 -13.30 -7.90
C ALA A 61 12.82 -12.88 -9.12
N GLU A 62 13.27 -13.86 -9.91
CA GLU A 62 13.98 -13.60 -11.20
C GLU A 62 13.00 -13.24 -12.32
N LYS A 63 11.74 -13.67 -12.20
CA LYS A 63 10.66 -13.45 -13.17
C LYS A 63 9.41 -12.95 -12.52
N ILE A 64 8.64 -12.16 -13.27
CA ILE A 64 7.39 -11.55 -12.80
C ILE A 64 6.32 -12.60 -12.41
N ASP A 65 6.29 -13.72 -13.11
CA ASP A 65 5.40 -14.84 -12.93
C ASP A 65 5.94 -15.90 -11.95
N GLY A 66 7.12 -15.65 -11.36
CA GLY A 66 7.78 -16.57 -10.43
C GLY A 66 7.24 -16.51 -9.02
N SER A 67 7.64 -17.50 -8.20
CA SER A 67 7.45 -17.48 -6.76
C SER A 67 8.51 -16.59 -6.12
N TYR A 68 8.08 -15.56 -5.41
CA TYR A 68 8.97 -14.67 -4.68
C TYR A 68 9.47 -15.35 -3.41
N LYS A 69 10.78 -15.32 -3.19
CA LYS A 69 11.42 -15.92 -2.02
C LYS A 69 11.76 -14.84 -1.00
N LEU A 70 11.46 -15.11 0.26
CA LEU A 70 11.85 -14.26 1.39
C LEU A 70 13.38 -14.17 1.46
N ILE A 71 13.89 -12.94 1.61
CA ILE A 71 15.31 -12.63 1.75
C ILE A 71 15.62 -12.22 3.19
N SER A 72 14.90 -11.21 3.71
CA SER A 72 15.17 -10.63 5.03
C SER A 72 14.01 -9.81 5.57
N ASP A 73 14.03 -9.54 6.86
CA ASP A 73 13.32 -8.40 7.44
C ASP A 73 14.04 -7.11 7.06
N VAL A 74 13.26 -6.05 6.79
CA VAL A 74 13.81 -4.75 6.38
C VAL A 74 14.18 -3.90 7.58
N PHE A 75 13.34 -3.92 8.62
CA PHE A 75 13.53 -3.16 9.86
C PHE A 75 13.35 -4.10 11.05
N PRO A 76 14.40 -4.83 11.47
CA PRO A 76 14.36 -5.64 12.69
C PRO A 76 13.90 -4.80 13.89
N ALA A 77 13.07 -5.38 14.75
CA ALA A 77 12.44 -4.65 15.85
C ALA A 77 13.46 -3.98 16.76
N GLU A 78 14.48 -4.74 17.15
CA GLU A 78 15.56 -4.32 18.05
C GLU A 78 16.42 -3.17 17.51
N GLU A 79 16.43 -2.96 16.18
CA GLU A 79 17.20 -1.91 15.52
C GLU A 79 16.33 -0.69 15.19
N SER A 80 15.06 -0.92 14.84
CA SER A 80 14.17 0.12 14.36
C SER A 80 13.52 0.95 15.48
N GLY A 81 13.33 0.37 16.66
CA GLY A 81 12.54 0.96 17.75
C GLY A 81 11.04 1.08 17.40
N LEU A 82 10.59 0.32 16.39
CA LEU A 82 9.19 0.24 15.99
C LEU A 82 8.58 -1.08 16.44
N GLN A 83 7.43 -0.99 17.09
CA GLN A 83 6.61 -2.14 17.43
C GLN A 83 6.01 -2.76 16.16
N MET A 84 5.60 -1.93 15.21
CA MET A 84 5.02 -2.33 13.93
C MET A 84 5.61 -1.48 12.80
N ALA A 85 5.95 -2.13 11.66
CA ALA A 85 6.22 -1.52 10.37
C ALA A 85 5.38 -2.22 9.30
N HIS A 86 4.61 -1.44 8.52
CA HIS A 86 3.58 -2.01 7.62
C HIS A 86 3.32 -1.09 6.41
N ASN A 87 2.61 -1.58 5.40
CA ASN A 87 2.19 -0.83 4.21
C ASN A 87 3.33 -0.13 3.46
N PRO A 88 4.38 -0.83 3.02
CA PRO A 88 5.45 -0.23 2.25
C PRO A 88 4.96 0.28 0.89
N ALA A 89 5.46 1.45 0.49
CA ALA A 89 5.31 2.04 -0.83
C ALA A 89 6.67 2.56 -1.29
N VAL A 90 7.33 1.82 -2.18
CA VAL A 90 8.68 2.14 -2.65
C VAL A 90 8.61 2.93 -3.94
N ARG A 91 9.41 4.00 -4.02
CA ARG A 91 9.55 4.85 -5.21
C ARG A 91 11.02 5.13 -5.49
N ARG A 92 11.36 5.19 -6.77
CA ARG A 92 12.67 5.68 -7.21
C ARG A 92 12.59 7.16 -7.54
N TRP A 93 13.61 7.92 -7.15
CA TRP A 93 13.83 9.26 -7.64
C TRP A 93 15.33 9.51 -7.79
N LYS A 94 15.74 9.84 -9.01
CA LYS A 94 17.16 9.93 -9.41
C LYS A 94 17.88 8.60 -9.14
N ASP A 95 18.98 8.66 -8.40
CA ASP A 95 19.85 7.55 -8.04
C ASP A 95 19.49 6.88 -6.70
N LYS A 96 18.39 7.30 -6.07
CA LYS A 96 17.93 6.79 -4.77
C LYS A 96 16.57 6.13 -4.84
N TRP A 97 16.35 5.25 -3.86
CA TRP A 97 15.09 4.60 -3.57
C TRP A 97 14.56 5.09 -2.23
N TYR A 98 13.26 5.29 -2.16
CA TYR A 98 12.57 5.78 -0.97
C TYR A 98 11.41 4.86 -0.65
N MET A 99 11.31 4.44 0.60
CA MET A 99 10.21 3.63 1.12
C MET A 99 9.39 4.46 2.09
N PHE A 100 8.14 4.72 1.73
CA PHE A 100 7.14 5.29 2.61
C PHE A 100 6.38 4.14 3.23
N PHE A 101 6.18 4.17 4.53
CA PHE A 101 5.51 3.07 5.24
C PHE A 101 4.86 3.58 6.51
N ILE A 102 3.95 2.81 7.09
CA ILE A 102 3.41 3.13 8.40
C ILE A 102 4.15 2.38 9.50
N GLY A 103 4.26 3.03 10.64
CA GLY A 103 4.89 2.46 11.82
C GLY A 103 4.21 2.92 13.10
N THR A 104 4.41 2.14 14.16
CA THR A 104 4.03 2.48 15.52
C THR A 104 5.27 2.38 16.39
N PRO A 105 5.60 3.38 17.20
CA PRO A 105 6.71 3.29 18.14
C PRO A 105 6.54 2.13 19.10
N GLU A 106 7.65 1.55 19.56
CA GLU A 106 7.63 0.49 20.57
C GLU A 106 6.91 0.94 21.82
N THR A 107 6.04 0.09 22.35
CA THR A 107 5.30 0.32 23.59
C THR A 107 5.65 -0.77 24.59
N LYS A 108 5.61 -0.42 25.90
CA LYS A 108 5.84 -1.39 26.96
C LYS A 108 4.71 -2.43 27.09
N GLU A 109 3.54 -2.10 26.55
CA GLU A 109 2.32 -2.89 26.65
C GLU A 109 1.91 -3.34 25.23
N SER A 110 2.04 -4.64 24.94
CA SER A 110 1.89 -5.21 23.59
C SER A 110 1.04 -6.48 23.55
N ASP A 111 0.08 -6.63 24.46
CA ASP A 111 -0.82 -7.78 24.47
C ASP A 111 -1.90 -7.66 23.38
N VAL A 112 -1.85 -8.55 22.40
CA VAL A 112 -2.80 -8.64 21.28
C VAL A 112 -4.24 -9.00 21.70
N ASN A 113 -4.44 -9.52 22.90
CA ASN A 113 -5.76 -9.84 23.43
C ASN A 113 -6.38 -8.68 24.22
N ASN A 114 -5.61 -7.62 24.48
CA ASN A 114 -6.08 -6.43 25.18
C ASN A 114 -6.47 -5.34 24.20
N LYS A 115 -7.77 -5.04 24.13
CA LYS A 115 -8.33 -4.01 23.22
C LYS A 115 -7.76 -2.61 23.46
N ASP A 116 -7.44 -2.26 24.70
CA ASP A 116 -6.91 -0.94 25.01
C ASP A 116 -5.47 -0.80 24.49
N HIS A 117 -4.67 -1.88 24.56
CA HIS A 117 -3.33 -1.92 23.95
C HIS A 117 -3.42 -1.80 22.42
N ILE A 118 -4.34 -2.53 21.78
CA ILE A 118 -4.59 -2.45 20.34
C ILE A 118 -5.01 -1.03 19.93
N ASN A 119 -5.97 -0.44 20.63
CA ASN A 119 -6.45 0.91 20.34
C ASN A 119 -5.35 1.96 20.55
N ALA A 120 -4.56 1.82 21.61
CA ALA A 120 -3.42 2.70 21.89
C ALA A 120 -2.34 2.61 20.80
N ALA A 121 -2.00 1.42 20.33
CA ALA A 121 -1.07 1.21 19.22
C ALA A 121 -1.66 1.77 17.92
N TYR A 122 -2.91 1.46 17.59
CA TYR A 122 -3.59 1.93 16.40
C TYR A 122 -3.62 3.46 16.30
N SER A 123 -3.88 4.15 17.41
CA SER A 123 -3.94 5.62 17.48
C SER A 123 -2.59 6.31 17.31
N LYS A 124 -1.47 5.56 17.38
CA LYS A 124 -0.09 6.04 17.20
C LYS A 124 0.47 5.74 15.81
N ILE A 125 -0.33 5.13 14.94
CA ILE A 125 0.10 4.86 13.56
C ILE A 125 0.44 6.19 12.88
N ALA A 126 1.65 6.26 12.31
CA ALA A 126 2.17 7.41 11.58
C ALA A 126 2.89 6.95 10.32
N ILE A 127 3.14 7.87 9.38
CA ILE A 127 3.89 7.59 8.17
C ILE A 127 5.36 7.91 8.38
N TYR A 128 6.21 6.95 8.05
CA TYR A 128 7.67 7.01 8.12
C TYR A 128 8.29 6.97 6.72
N LEU A 129 9.57 7.30 6.67
CA LEU A 129 10.38 7.30 5.47
C LEU A 129 11.69 6.54 5.71
N ALA A 130 12.13 5.80 4.70
CA ALA A 130 13.48 5.25 4.62
C ALA A 130 14.07 5.50 3.24
N GLU A 131 15.41 5.54 3.14
CA GLU A 131 16.12 5.68 1.87
C GLU A 131 17.13 4.56 1.66
N SER A 132 17.43 4.27 0.41
CA SER A 132 18.50 3.34 -0.01
C SER A 132 19.13 3.80 -1.32
N SER A 133 20.38 3.43 -1.57
CA SER A 133 21.05 3.58 -2.87
C SER A 133 20.80 2.41 -3.82
N SER A 134 20.11 1.36 -3.35
CA SER A 134 19.80 0.16 -4.14
C SER A 134 18.36 -0.29 -3.90
N PRO A 135 17.65 -0.83 -4.91
CA PRO A 135 16.32 -1.41 -4.71
C PRO A 135 16.36 -2.67 -3.82
N ALA A 136 17.52 -3.27 -3.60
CA ALA A 136 17.70 -4.41 -2.70
C ALA A 136 18.00 -4.00 -1.24
N GLY A 137 18.15 -2.71 -0.96
CA GLY A 137 18.63 -2.21 0.33
C GLY A 137 20.17 -2.09 0.38
N PRO A 138 20.81 -1.93 1.55
CA PRO A 138 20.14 -1.78 2.84
C PRO A 138 19.37 -0.46 2.95
N TRP A 139 18.33 -0.46 3.79
CA TRP A 139 17.48 0.70 4.01
C TRP A 139 17.88 1.46 5.27
N LYS A 140 18.00 2.77 5.14
CA LYS A 140 18.23 3.69 6.26
C LYS A 140 16.92 4.40 6.60
N MET A 141 16.33 4.05 7.73
CA MET A 141 15.10 4.65 8.22
C MET A 141 15.38 6.02 8.87
N PHE A 142 14.51 6.99 8.63
CA PHE A 142 14.48 8.25 9.38
C PHE A 142 13.75 8.02 10.71
N LYS A 143 14.36 8.48 11.81
CA LYS A 143 13.89 8.18 13.19
C LYS A 143 12.52 8.79 13.53
N LYS A 144 12.16 9.89 12.87
CA LYS A 144 10.88 10.59 13.13
C LYS A 144 9.90 10.29 12.00
N PRO A 145 8.60 10.17 12.30
CA PRO A 145 7.58 10.10 11.26
C PRO A 145 7.59 11.40 10.44
N ILE A 146 7.24 11.28 9.18
CA ILE A 146 7.08 12.42 8.25
C ILE A 146 5.67 12.98 8.28
N LEU A 147 4.68 12.20 8.75
CA LEU A 147 3.30 12.64 8.93
C LEU A 147 2.64 11.85 10.07
N GLU A 148 2.04 12.57 11.01
CA GLU A 148 1.26 12.04 12.13
C GLU A 148 -0.18 12.53 12.05
N ALA A 149 -1.12 11.87 12.75
CA ALA A 149 -2.51 12.32 12.85
C ALA A 149 -2.59 13.72 13.48
N ASP A 150 -3.37 14.62 12.89
CA ASP A 150 -3.63 15.94 13.47
C ASP A 150 -4.82 15.85 14.43
N LYS A 151 -4.57 15.94 15.71
CA LYS A 151 -5.63 15.81 16.74
C LYS A 151 -6.73 16.87 16.63
N ASN A 152 -6.47 17.97 15.93
CA ASN A 152 -7.42 19.06 15.69
C ASN A 152 -7.96 19.09 14.25
N GLY A 153 -7.43 18.23 13.38
CA GLY A 153 -7.79 18.14 11.98
C GLY A 153 -8.86 17.09 11.66
N TRP A 154 -9.26 17.03 10.41
CA TRP A 154 -10.18 16.02 9.90
C TRP A 154 -9.59 14.59 9.97
N ASP A 155 -8.26 14.46 9.96
CA ASP A 155 -7.52 13.20 10.01
C ASP A 155 -7.00 12.88 11.42
N SER A 156 -7.75 13.26 12.44
CA SER A 156 -7.39 13.10 13.86
C SER A 156 -7.32 11.65 14.36
N SER A 157 -7.86 10.71 13.59
CA SER A 157 -7.86 9.29 13.95
C SER A 157 -6.48 8.65 13.73
N ILE A 158 -6.07 8.54 12.47
CA ILE A 158 -4.79 7.98 12.03
C ILE A 158 -4.40 8.56 10.68
N VAL A 159 -3.12 8.42 10.31
CA VAL A 159 -2.64 8.58 8.93
C VAL A 159 -2.01 7.27 8.49
N THR A 160 -2.50 6.69 7.39
CA THR A 160 -2.10 5.35 6.95
C THR A 160 -2.15 5.22 5.43
N ASN A 161 -1.76 4.08 4.89
CA ASN A 161 -1.83 3.75 3.46
C ASN A 161 -1.13 4.79 2.59
N PRO A 162 0.18 5.07 2.80
CA PRO A 162 0.91 6.07 2.03
C PRO A 162 0.93 5.72 0.55
N ALA A 163 0.63 6.71 -0.30
CA ALA A 163 0.70 6.62 -1.74
C ALA A 163 1.46 7.84 -2.29
N PRO A 164 2.80 7.81 -2.26
CA PRO A 164 3.64 8.92 -2.70
C PRO A 164 3.73 9.01 -4.22
N VAL A 165 3.67 10.24 -4.73
CA VAL A 165 4.08 10.62 -6.09
C VAL A 165 5.23 11.60 -5.95
N ILE A 166 6.40 11.24 -6.48
CA ILE A 166 7.57 12.13 -6.55
C ILE A 166 7.58 12.73 -7.96
N LEU A 167 7.42 14.05 -8.04
CA LEU A 167 7.41 14.76 -9.32
C LEU A 167 8.84 14.91 -9.86
N GLU A 168 8.97 15.26 -11.14
CA GLU A 168 10.28 15.41 -11.81
C GLU A 168 11.18 16.47 -11.15
N ASP A 169 10.59 17.50 -10.56
CA ASP A 169 11.31 18.56 -9.82
C ASP A 169 11.70 18.16 -8.38
N GLY A 170 11.24 16.97 -7.93
CA GLY A 170 11.52 16.42 -6.61
C GLY A 170 10.48 16.74 -5.55
N ARG A 171 9.49 17.58 -5.86
CA ARG A 171 8.34 17.77 -4.96
C ARG A 171 7.57 16.47 -4.80
N VAL A 172 6.96 16.29 -3.63
CA VAL A 172 6.21 15.08 -3.31
C VAL A 172 4.76 15.42 -3.03
N TYR A 173 3.87 14.63 -3.65
CA TYR A 173 2.47 14.54 -3.29
C TYR A 173 2.28 13.22 -2.55
N LEU A 174 2.08 13.28 -1.24
CA LEU A 174 1.85 12.11 -0.38
C LEU A 174 0.36 12.00 -0.09
N TYR A 175 -0.31 11.10 -0.82
CA TYR A 175 -1.69 10.74 -0.49
C TYR A 175 -1.68 9.74 0.66
N TYR A 176 -2.70 9.83 1.51
CA TYR A 176 -2.84 8.95 2.67
C TYR A 176 -4.32 8.77 3.03
N ARG A 177 -4.63 7.71 3.74
CA ARG A 177 -5.98 7.44 4.22
C ARG A 177 -6.09 7.82 5.69
N SER A 178 -7.25 8.35 6.07
CA SER A 178 -7.68 8.49 7.47
C SER A 178 -9.14 8.04 7.65
N ASN A 179 -9.50 7.76 8.89
CA ASN A 179 -10.88 7.46 9.27
C ASN A 179 -11.58 8.74 9.67
N THR A 180 -12.83 8.89 9.21
CA THR A 180 -13.76 9.94 9.69
C THR A 180 -15.07 9.30 10.13
N PRO A 181 -15.94 10.02 10.84
CA PRO A 181 -17.28 9.50 11.18
C PRO A 181 -18.11 9.10 9.95
N GLU A 182 -17.87 9.76 8.80
CA GLU A 182 -18.57 9.51 7.53
C GLU A 182 -17.94 8.40 6.68
N GLY A 183 -16.87 7.75 7.14
CA GLY A 183 -16.13 6.68 6.45
C GLY A 183 -14.68 7.00 6.19
N LEU A 184 -14.07 6.25 5.27
CA LEU A 184 -12.65 6.40 4.90
C LEU A 184 -12.46 7.53 3.89
N ARG A 185 -11.42 8.32 4.07
CA ARG A 185 -11.12 9.49 3.24
C ARG A 185 -9.64 9.52 2.85
N ILE A 186 -9.38 10.07 1.67
CA ILE A 186 -8.01 10.27 1.17
C ILE A 186 -7.63 11.73 1.33
N GLY A 187 -6.54 11.96 2.05
CA GLY A 187 -5.89 13.26 2.21
C GLY A 187 -4.67 13.41 1.33
N LEU A 188 -4.14 14.62 1.30
CA LEU A 188 -2.91 14.98 0.62
C LEU A 188 -2.01 15.77 1.58
N ALA A 189 -0.75 15.37 1.66
CA ALA A 189 0.33 16.20 2.19
C ALA A 189 1.36 16.44 1.10
N THR A 190 2.01 17.60 1.10
CA THR A 190 3.03 17.95 0.11
C THR A 190 4.35 18.29 0.78
N ALA A 191 5.45 18.06 0.07
CA ALA A 191 6.79 18.47 0.49
C ALA A 191 7.58 18.97 -0.73
N ASP A 192 8.51 19.90 -0.51
CA ASP A 192 9.36 20.47 -1.57
C ASP A 192 10.49 19.52 -2.00
N SER A 193 10.74 18.47 -1.22
CA SER A 193 11.67 17.39 -1.53
C SER A 193 11.30 16.12 -0.75
N VAL A 194 11.80 14.95 -1.18
CA VAL A 194 11.45 13.66 -0.55
C VAL A 194 11.77 13.60 0.93
N THR A 195 12.85 14.24 1.36
CA THR A 195 13.28 14.29 2.77
C THR A 195 12.92 15.62 3.45
N GLY A 196 12.09 16.45 2.80
CA GLY A 196 11.62 17.73 3.31
C GLY A 196 10.51 17.60 4.34
N GLU A 197 10.01 18.74 4.80
CA GLU A 197 8.88 18.82 5.71
C GLU A 197 7.57 18.55 4.95
N TYR A 198 6.78 17.58 5.41
CA TYR A 198 5.47 17.28 4.84
C TYR A 198 4.38 18.13 5.51
N ARG A 199 3.62 18.87 4.70
CA ARG A 199 2.52 19.73 5.15
C ARG A 199 1.22 19.31 4.49
N ARG A 200 0.15 19.21 5.29
CA ARG A 200 -1.20 18.92 4.79
C ARG A 200 -1.62 19.95 3.75
N TYR A 201 -2.22 19.47 2.67
CA TYR A 201 -2.85 20.33 1.68
C TYR A 201 -4.28 20.67 2.11
N GLY A 202 -4.46 21.86 2.67
CA GLY A 202 -5.75 22.31 3.18
C GLY A 202 -6.23 21.60 4.45
N ASP A 203 -7.47 21.85 4.79
CA ASP A 203 -8.13 21.41 6.03
C ASP A 203 -9.19 20.31 5.80
N LYS A 204 -9.22 19.73 4.60
CA LYS A 204 -10.20 18.71 4.16
C LYS A 204 -9.54 17.61 3.35
N PRO A 205 -10.15 16.40 3.29
CA PRO A 205 -9.68 15.36 2.38
C PRO A 205 -9.85 15.78 0.91
N VAL A 206 -8.92 15.36 0.06
CA VAL A 206 -8.97 15.61 -1.41
C VAL A 206 -9.95 14.66 -2.11
N LEU A 207 -10.32 13.54 -1.48
CA LEU A 207 -11.34 12.64 -1.97
C LEU A 207 -12.30 12.29 -0.83
N SER A 208 -13.45 12.99 -0.80
CA SER A 208 -14.45 12.88 0.27
C SER A 208 -15.81 12.36 -0.19
N GLY A 209 -16.08 12.35 -1.49
CA GLY A 209 -17.37 11.93 -2.06
C GLY A 209 -17.60 10.42 -2.08
N ALA A 210 -16.60 9.61 -1.72
CA ALA A 210 -16.67 8.16 -1.73
C ALA A 210 -15.96 7.56 -0.52
N ASP A 211 -16.39 6.38 -0.10
CA ASP A 211 -15.75 5.57 0.94
C ASP A 211 -14.71 4.68 0.27
N VAL A 212 -13.46 5.14 0.25
CA VAL A 212 -12.34 4.49 -0.44
C VAL A 212 -11.11 4.38 0.44
N GLU A 213 -10.33 3.32 0.20
CA GLU A 213 -9.05 3.12 0.86
C GLU A 213 -7.98 2.57 -0.09
N ASP A 214 -6.76 2.41 0.39
CA ASP A 214 -5.66 1.80 -0.36
C ASP A 214 -5.32 2.51 -1.67
N PRO A 215 -5.10 3.83 -1.65
CA PRO A 215 -4.74 4.53 -2.87
C PRO A 215 -3.38 4.06 -3.40
N PHE A 216 -3.26 3.91 -4.70
CA PHE A 216 -2.02 3.96 -5.46
C PHE A 216 -2.13 5.09 -6.45
N VAL A 217 -1.19 6.03 -6.42
CA VAL A 217 -1.23 7.23 -7.25
C VAL A 217 0.04 7.35 -8.09
N TRP A 218 -0.10 7.78 -9.34
CA TRP A 218 1.02 8.12 -10.22
C TRP A 218 0.66 9.33 -11.09
N HIS A 219 1.66 9.92 -11.71
CA HIS A 219 1.52 10.96 -12.73
C HIS A 219 1.97 10.38 -14.07
N ASP A 220 1.12 10.41 -15.09
CA ASP A 220 1.38 9.80 -16.42
C ASP A 220 2.06 10.77 -17.41
N GLY A 221 2.67 11.83 -16.89
CA GLY A 221 3.27 12.92 -17.69
C GLY A 221 2.26 14.02 -18.05
N LYS A 222 0.95 13.79 -17.89
CA LYS A 222 -0.12 14.75 -18.25
C LYS A 222 -1.07 15.00 -17.09
N VAL A 223 -1.51 13.95 -16.42
CA VAL A 223 -2.49 13.99 -15.34
C VAL A 223 -2.11 13.03 -14.23
N PHE A 224 -2.63 13.27 -13.05
CA PHE A 224 -2.58 12.31 -11.96
C PHE A 224 -3.62 11.22 -12.18
N ARG A 225 -3.24 9.99 -11.89
CA ARG A 225 -4.07 8.79 -11.91
C ARG A 225 -4.07 8.16 -10.53
N MET A 226 -5.21 7.59 -10.14
CA MET A 226 -5.33 6.84 -8.88
C MET A 226 -6.12 5.57 -9.13
N VAL A 227 -5.70 4.49 -8.47
CA VAL A 227 -6.55 3.34 -8.17
C VAL A 227 -6.70 3.25 -6.66
N ALA A 228 -7.93 2.98 -6.20
CA ALA A 228 -8.22 2.81 -4.79
C ALA A 228 -9.35 1.79 -4.62
N LYS A 229 -9.41 1.13 -3.46
CA LYS A 229 -10.46 0.17 -3.13
C LYS A 229 -11.78 0.88 -2.87
N ASP A 230 -12.84 0.49 -3.56
CA ASP A 230 -14.22 0.94 -3.34
C ASP A 230 -14.87 0.12 -2.22
N MET A 231 -14.97 0.71 -1.04
CA MET A 231 -15.46 0.02 0.15
C MET A 231 -16.93 -0.37 0.07
N ALA A 232 -17.73 0.41 -0.65
CA ALA A 232 -19.18 0.25 -0.74
C ALA A 232 -19.67 -0.28 -2.09
N GLY A 233 -18.78 -0.41 -3.09
CA GLY A 233 -19.15 -0.80 -4.46
C GLY A 233 -19.94 0.25 -5.22
N LYS A 234 -20.03 1.48 -4.70
CA LYS A 234 -20.84 2.55 -5.30
C LYS A 234 -20.23 3.12 -6.59
N LEU A 235 -18.92 3.06 -6.71
CA LEU A 235 -18.18 3.57 -7.87
C LEU A 235 -18.02 2.52 -8.97
N THR A 236 -17.93 1.26 -8.57
CA THR A 236 -17.53 0.16 -9.46
C THR A 236 -18.65 -0.82 -9.79
N GLY A 237 -19.74 -0.80 -8.99
CA GLY A 237 -20.80 -1.81 -9.04
C GLY A 237 -20.41 -3.14 -8.37
N GLU A 238 -19.22 -3.22 -7.74
CA GLU A 238 -18.71 -4.42 -7.07
C GLU A 238 -18.07 -4.05 -5.73
N LEU A 239 -18.57 -4.62 -4.65
CA LEU A 239 -18.08 -4.40 -3.29
C LEU A 239 -16.59 -4.78 -3.17
N HIS A 240 -15.77 -3.88 -2.62
CA HIS A 240 -14.34 -4.07 -2.39
C HIS A 240 -13.49 -4.31 -3.66
N SER A 241 -13.97 -3.92 -4.83
CA SER A 241 -13.16 -3.90 -6.05
C SER A 241 -12.38 -2.58 -6.17
N GLY A 242 -11.47 -2.50 -7.13
CA GLY A 242 -10.69 -1.28 -7.38
C GLY A 242 -11.44 -0.28 -8.25
N ALA A 243 -11.57 0.96 -7.78
CA ALA A 243 -12.02 2.10 -8.57
C ALA A 243 -10.81 2.86 -9.15
N LYS A 244 -10.98 3.49 -10.31
CA LYS A 244 -10.00 4.36 -10.95
C LYS A 244 -10.47 5.80 -10.98
N PHE A 245 -9.50 6.71 -10.90
CA PHE A 245 -9.73 8.14 -10.88
C PHE A 245 -8.65 8.87 -11.68
N SER A 246 -8.99 10.06 -12.18
CA SER A 246 -8.05 11.00 -12.76
C SER A 246 -8.19 12.39 -12.17
N SER A 247 -7.11 13.18 -12.23
CA SER A 247 -7.06 14.57 -11.77
C SER A 247 -6.02 15.35 -12.56
N ALA A 248 -6.37 16.56 -13.00
CA ALA A 248 -5.43 17.44 -13.70
C ALA A 248 -4.37 18.03 -12.76
N ASP A 249 -4.69 18.21 -11.48
CA ASP A 249 -3.89 18.92 -10.48
C ASP A 249 -3.49 18.06 -9.28
N GLY A 250 -3.99 16.81 -9.21
CA GLY A 250 -3.79 15.92 -8.07
C GLY A 250 -4.65 16.24 -6.84
N ILE A 251 -5.58 17.21 -6.96
CA ILE A 251 -6.41 17.71 -5.87
C ILE A 251 -7.88 17.40 -6.11
N ILE A 252 -8.37 17.73 -7.31
CA ILE A 252 -9.76 17.50 -7.70
C ILE A 252 -9.84 16.21 -8.53
N TRP A 253 -10.50 15.20 -7.99
CA TRP A 253 -10.55 13.87 -8.57
C TRP A 253 -11.90 13.55 -9.22
N GLN A 254 -11.85 12.92 -10.39
CA GLN A 254 -13.00 12.39 -11.11
C GLN A 254 -12.94 10.87 -11.15
N SER A 255 -14.03 10.20 -10.77
CA SER A 255 -14.15 8.73 -10.88
C SER A 255 -14.32 8.33 -12.35
N GLU A 256 -13.56 7.32 -12.76
CA GLU A 256 -13.62 6.71 -14.09
C GLU A 256 -14.14 5.26 -14.05
N GLY A 257 -14.77 4.86 -12.92
CA GLY A 257 -15.37 3.55 -12.75
C GLY A 257 -14.37 2.48 -12.26
N LYS A 258 -14.63 1.23 -12.66
CA LYS A 258 -13.88 0.06 -12.19
C LYS A 258 -12.49 -0.02 -12.82
N ALA A 259 -11.48 -0.29 -11.99
CA ALA A 259 -10.11 -0.61 -12.41
C ALA A 259 -9.86 -2.13 -12.41
N TYR A 260 -10.24 -2.83 -11.37
CA TYR A 260 -10.07 -4.27 -11.24
C TYR A 260 -11.16 -4.90 -10.37
N SER A 261 -11.40 -6.21 -10.59
CA SER A 261 -12.33 -7.04 -9.82
C SER A 261 -11.56 -7.91 -8.82
N ARG A 262 -12.25 -8.38 -7.77
CA ARG A 262 -11.76 -9.47 -6.91
C ARG A 262 -11.81 -10.84 -7.59
N SER A 263 -12.54 -10.95 -8.67
CA SER A 263 -12.55 -12.13 -9.54
C SER A 263 -11.44 -12.01 -10.58
N VAL A 264 -10.45 -12.87 -10.47
CA VAL A 264 -9.22 -12.84 -11.27
C VAL A 264 -9.21 -14.04 -12.22
N VAL A 265 -8.87 -13.80 -13.47
CA VAL A 265 -8.75 -14.83 -14.51
C VAL A 265 -7.28 -15.25 -14.63
N ASP A 266 -7.00 -16.55 -14.68
CA ASP A 266 -5.66 -17.08 -14.96
C ASP A 266 -5.39 -17.28 -16.46
N ALA A 267 -4.19 -17.74 -16.82
CA ALA A 267 -3.80 -18.00 -18.19
C ALA A 267 -4.62 -19.11 -18.89
N GLN A 268 -5.24 -19.99 -18.12
CA GLN A 268 -6.08 -21.10 -18.58
C GLN A 268 -7.56 -20.70 -18.67
N GLY A 269 -7.92 -19.48 -18.26
CA GLY A 269 -9.30 -19.00 -18.24
C GLY A 269 -10.08 -19.35 -16.98
N ASN A 270 -9.45 -19.95 -15.97
CA ASN A 270 -10.11 -20.23 -14.71
C ASN A 270 -10.29 -18.93 -13.91
N ILE A 271 -11.44 -18.82 -13.23
CA ILE A 271 -11.78 -17.63 -12.43
C ILE A 271 -11.64 -17.98 -10.96
N THR A 272 -10.83 -17.19 -10.25
CA THR A 272 -10.71 -17.22 -8.78
C THR A 272 -11.31 -15.96 -8.20
N CYS A 273 -12.36 -16.10 -7.36
CA CYS A 273 -12.91 -14.97 -6.61
C CYS A 273 -12.28 -14.93 -5.22
N TYR A 274 -11.42 -13.93 -4.98
CA TYR A 274 -10.77 -13.75 -3.69
C TYR A 274 -11.72 -13.13 -2.65
N GLY A 275 -11.54 -13.46 -1.39
CA GLY A 275 -12.22 -12.80 -0.28
C GLY A 275 -11.85 -11.32 -0.17
N SER A 276 -10.57 -10.99 -0.41
CA SER A 276 -10.04 -9.64 -0.56
C SER A 276 -9.06 -9.59 -1.72
N LEU A 277 -8.99 -8.45 -2.40
CA LEU A 277 -7.93 -8.02 -3.30
C LEU A 277 -7.68 -6.54 -3.03
N GLU A 278 -6.62 -6.22 -2.32
CA GLU A 278 -6.40 -4.94 -1.64
C GLU A 278 -4.96 -4.46 -1.79
N ARG A 279 -4.72 -3.21 -1.46
CA ARG A 279 -3.38 -2.59 -1.47
C ARG A 279 -2.72 -2.66 -2.85
N PRO A 280 -3.37 -2.15 -3.91
CA PRO A 280 -2.79 -2.17 -5.25
C PRO A 280 -1.48 -1.39 -5.27
N GLN A 281 -0.47 -1.96 -5.92
CA GLN A 281 0.79 -1.29 -6.27
C GLN A 281 1.13 -1.67 -7.70
N MET A 282 1.72 -0.76 -8.46
CA MET A 282 2.00 -1.02 -9.87
C MET A 282 3.49 -1.06 -10.16
N LEU A 283 3.85 -1.91 -11.11
CA LEU A 283 5.13 -1.90 -11.79
C LEU A 283 4.88 -1.41 -13.22
N PHE A 284 5.68 -0.44 -13.64
CA PHE A 284 5.58 0.21 -14.94
C PHE A 284 6.57 -0.40 -15.93
N ASP A 285 6.26 -0.30 -17.20
CA ASP A 285 7.21 -0.63 -18.28
C ASP A 285 8.18 0.55 -18.53
N ASP A 286 9.09 0.35 -19.51
CA ASP A 286 10.10 1.34 -19.88
C ASP A 286 9.51 2.63 -20.49
N ASN A 287 8.25 2.60 -20.91
CA ASN A 287 7.53 3.77 -21.42
C ASN A 287 6.80 4.54 -20.33
N GLY A 288 6.84 4.05 -19.07
CA GLY A 288 6.12 4.63 -17.94
C GLY A 288 4.65 4.25 -17.90
N GLU A 289 4.23 3.18 -18.61
CA GLU A 289 2.87 2.67 -18.61
C GLU A 289 2.71 1.58 -17.54
N PRO A 290 1.60 1.55 -16.78
CA PRO A 290 1.36 0.50 -15.79
C PRO A 290 1.20 -0.84 -16.49
N LYS A 291 2.11 -1.77 -16.20
CA LYS A 291 2.17 -3.09 -16.83
C LYS A 291 1.70 -4.21 -15.91
N TYR A 292 2.04 -4.12 -14.63
CA TYR A 292 1.66 -5.12 -13.64
C TYR A 292 1.07 -4.46 -12.41
N LEU A 293 0.04 -5.12 -11.86
CA LEU A 293 -0.59 -4.75 -10.60
C LEU A 293 -0.30 -5.84 -9.57
N PHE A 294 0.34 -5.45 -8.47
CA PHE A 294 0.52 -6.28 -7.30
C PHE A 294 -0.56 -5.96 -6.28
N ALA A 295 -1.13 -6.99 -5.69
CA ALA A 295 -2.16 -6.83 -4.66
C ALA A 295 -2.03 -7.91 -3.58
N ALA A 296 -2.45 -7.57 -2.37
CA ALA A 296 -2.68 -8.54 -1.33
C ALA A 296 -4.02 -9.22 -1.53
N VAL A 297 -4.07 -10.53 -1.37
CA VAL A 297 -5.29 -11.31 -1.45
C VAL A 297 -5.52 -12.12 -0.18
N ALA A 298 -6.80 -12.37 0.11
CA ALA A 298 -7.25 -13.27 1.16
C ALA A 298 -8.07 -14.39 0.55
N ASP A 299 -7.91 -15.61 1.08
CA ASP A 299 -8.72 -16.77 0.67
C ASP A 299 -10.16 -16.66 1.21
N GLY A 300 -11.05 -17.41 0.56
CA GLY A 300 -12.42 -17.60 1.00
C GLY A 300 -13.33 -16.36 1.00
N PRO A 301 -14.61 -16.55 1.25
CA PRO A 301 -15.55 -15.44 1.37
C PRO A 301 -15.41 -14.71 2.71
N GLY A 302 -15.67 -13.42 2.73
CA GLY A 302 -15.73 -12.61 3.96
C GLY A 302 -14.48 -11.78 4.25
N GLY A 303 -13.60 -11.63 3.25
CA GLY A 303 -12.44 -10.75 3.31
C GLY A 303 -11.37 -11.22 4.31
N PHE A 304 -10.43 -10.36 4.60
CA PHE A 304 -9.32 -10.66 5.50
C PHE A 304 -9.76 -11.07 6.93
N LYS A 305 -10.91 -10.60 7.41
CA LYS A 305 -11.43 -10.93 8.75
C LYS A 305 -11.78 -12.42 8.93
N LYS A 306 -12.03 -13.14 7.82
CA LYS A 306 -12.35 -14.58 7.83
C LYS A 306 -11.32 -15.42 7.08
N ALA A 307 -10.24 -14.81 6.63
CA ALA A 307 -9.17 -15.48 5.90
C ALA A 307 -8.47 -16.53 6.78
N LYS A 308 -8.07 -17.63 6.15
CA LYS A 308 -7.12 -18.60 6.70
C LYS A 308 -5.71 -18.35 6.17
N ASN A 309 -5.62 -17.76 4.97
CA ASN A 309 -4.37 -17.41 4.32
C ASN A 309 -4.48 -16.08 3.61
N THR A 310 -3.36 -15.37 3.61
CA THR A 310 -3.17 -14.16 2.84
C THR A 310 -1.82 -14.21 2.13
N TRP A 311 -1.74 -13.62 0.93
CA TRP A 311 -0.51 -13.56 0.15
C TRP A 311 -0.56 -12.42 -0.86
N ASN A 312 0.56 -12.11 -1.50
CA ASN A 312 0.58 -11.19 -2.63
C ASN A 312 0.52 -11.94 -3.95
N ILE A 313 -0.20 -11.37 -4.92
CA ILE A 313 -0.25 -11.85 -6.30
C ILE A 313 0.16 -10.74 -7.26
N CYS A 314 0.61 -11.14 -8.44
CA CYS A 314 0.92 -10.27 -9.56
C CYS A 314 -0.10 -10.47 -10.68
N LEU A 315 -0.71 -9.39 -11.14
CA LEU A 315 -1.66 -9.37 -12.25
C LEU A 315 -1.05 -8.60 -13.42
N GLU A 316 -1.14 -9.13 -14.63
CA GLU A 316 -0.87 -8.38 -15.85
C GLU A 316 -2.02 -7.44 -16.14
N ILE A 317 -1.72 -6.19 -16.45
CA ILE A 317 -2.70 -5.16 -16.85
C ILE A 317 -2.80 -5.16 -18.37
N LYS A 318 -4.01 -5.26 -18.90
CA LYS A 318 -4.31 -4.99 -20.31
C LYS A 318 -4.94 -3.60 -20.42
N LEU A 319 -4.34 -2.79 -21.28
CA LEU A 319 -4.76 -1.42 -21.56
C LEU A 319 -5.82 -1.37 -22.67
#